data_5913df6f1cb966ef39f9fb8280cd750d
#
_entry.id   5913df6f1cb966ef39f9fb8280cd750d
#
_cell.length_a   1.000
_cell.length_b   1.000
_cell.length_c   1.000
_cell.angle_alpha   90.00
_cell.angle_beta   90.00
_cell.angle_gamma   90.00
#
_symmetry.space_group_name_H-M   'P 1'
#
loop_
_entity.id
_entity.type
_entity.pdbx_description
1 polymer ?
#
loop_
_entity_poly.entity_id
_entity_poly.type
_entity_poly.pdbx_seq_one_letter_code
_entity_poly.pdbx_strand_id
1 'polypeptide(L)'
;HAAEFAAENPDVTLIQLSSFGCGLDAITTDQVRSVLEDHWRIYTMLKLDEVSNLGAARIRLRSLLAALARRQPPAFEPEGFTDRPHFTRECKAQHTILAPQLAPIHFALFETVLRKYGYRVVIPPTPERKDIDVGLEYVNNDMCYPAIVIIGQLLAELRSGKYDPDNTSIMLFQTCGACRATNYMAVLRRALAAAGFPQVPVFAFHGIETDAFRMTKPMLCDAAKASVLADTLMTCRNRVLPYEKNPGDARRMFDHWLEICRKTIEGGSGREYRRTIREMVAAFDAMPLRDIPRKPRVGVVGEILVKYHPLANNHLEEELEGEGAEVIMPLFTDFFLYLACDNIIRHDLLDGKLSAKIASKIFISVLEYFRKPARKALERSSRFEAPCSIYEMMRLASRHVSLGNMAGEGWFLTAEMVRLIDSGVMNIVCLQPFGCLPNHITGKGVIHLLRESYPGANIVPIDCDSGSSEVNQLNRLKLMLTVAREENRRKAESEEEERSGQHSA
;
A
#
# COMPACT_ATOMS: atom_id res chain seq x y z
N HIS A 1 -9.26 27.33 11.82
CA HIS A 1 -9.93 28.41 12.56
C HIS A 1 -9.55 28.46 14.06
N ALA A 2 -9.73 27.35 14.85
CA ALA A 2 -9.38 27.36 16.28
C ALA A 2 -7.88 27.60 16.52
N ALA A 3 -7.01 27.07 15.66
CA ALA A 3 -5.57 27.29 15.73
C ALA A 3 -5.20 28.73 15.38
N GLU A 4 -5.79 29.29 14.34
CA GLU A 4 -5.62 30.71 13.97
C GLU A 4 -6.06 31.63 15.09
N PHE A 5 -7.27 31.40 15.66
CA PHE A 5 -7.76 32.16 16.80
C PHE A 5 -6.81 32.08 18.00
N ALA A 6 -6.32 30.90 18.36
CA ALA A 6 -5.37 30.74 19.46
C ALA A 6 -3.99 31.33 19.14
N ALA A 7 -3.58 31.36 17.85
CA ALA A 7 -2.35 32.02 17.45
C ALA A 7 -2.38 33.52 17.62
N GLU A 8 -3.50 34.15 17.27
CA GLU A 8 -3.71 35.60 17.36
C GLU A 8 -4.02 36.09 18.77
N ASN A 9 -4.52 35.22 19.66
CA ASN A 9 -4.93 35.61 21.03
C ASN A 9 -3.94 35.07 22.08
N PRO A 10 -3.10 35.92 22.70
CA PRO A 10 -2.07 35.51 23.66
C PRO A 10 -2.61 34.77 24.88
N ASP A 11 -3.80 35.10 25.32
CA ASP A 11 -4.44 34.53 26.50
C ASP A 11 -5.10 33.18 26.27
N VAL A 12 -5.11 32.71 25.01
CA VAL A 12 -5.73 31.43 24.63
C VAL A 12 -4.64 30.42 24.32
N THR A 13 -4.73 29.24 24.92
CA THR A 13 -3.86 28.09 24.62
C THR A 13 -4.70 26.93 24.09
N LEU A 14 -4.38 26.45 22.89
CA LEU A 14 -5.09 25.35 22.25
C LEU A 14 -4.49 24.03 22.67
N ILE A 15 -5.33 23.09 23.11
CA ILE A 15 -5.00 21.71 23.36
C ILE A 15 -5.85 20.87 22.41
N GLN A 16 -5.22 20.14 21.52
CA GLN A 16 -5.92 19.25 20.60
C GLN A 16 -6.14 17.87 21.23
N LEU A 17 -7.37 17.39 21.20
CA LEU A 17 -7.69 16.02 21.55
C LEU A 17 -7.69 15.15 20.28
N SER A 18 -7.03 14.01 20.32
CA SER A 18 -6.97 13.06 19.20
C SER A 18 -7.16 11.65 19.74
N SER A 19 -7.99 10.86 19.09
CA SER A 19 -8.19 9.45 19.46
C SER A 19 -7.31 8.53 18.63
N PHE A 20 -7.19 8.79 17.34
CA PHE A 20 -6.38 8.01 16.41
C PHE A 20 -5.37 8.90 15.70
N GLY A 21 -4.16 8.42 15.50
CA GLY A 21 -3.17 9.10 14.67
C GLY A 21 -3.45 8.95 13.16
N CYS A 22 -4.69 8.73 12.75
CA CYS A 22 -5.12 8.50 11.37
C CYS A 22 -6.51 9.12 11.12
N GLY A 23 -7.00 9.07 9.88
CA GLY A 23 -8.28 9.68 9.52
C GLY A 23 -8.17 11.22 9.46
N LEU A 24 -9.21 11.91 9.83
CA LEU A 24 -9.25 13.40 9.86
C LEU A 24 -8.20 13.99 10.80
N ASP A 25 -7.98 13.37 11.96
CA ASP A 25 -6.97 13.80 12.92
C ASP A 25 -5.56 13.78 12.32
N ALA A 26 -5.28 12.88 11.40
CA ALA A 26 -4.00 12.79 10.72
C ALA A 26 -3.61 14.07 9.97
N ILE A 27 -4.59 14.77 9.41
CA ILE A 27 -4.39 15.98 8.61
C ILE A 27 -4.48 17.20 9.51
N THR A 28 -5.51 17.25 10.36
CA THR A 28 -5.78 18.42 11.21
C THR A 28 -4.71 18.62 12.27
N THR A 29 -4.12 17.56 12.83
CA THR A 29 -3.03 17.66 13.80
C THR A 29 -1.81 18.36 13.23
N ASP A 30 -1.40 18.01 12.01
CA ASP A 30 -0.26 18.64 11.36
C ASP A 30 -0.53 20.09 10.96
N GLN A 31 -1.75 20.39 10.49
CA GLN A 31 -2.15 21.77 10.15
C GLN A 31 -2.22 22.65 11.39
N VAL A 32 -2.84 22.18 12.48
CA VAL A 32 -2.92 22.91 13.75
C VAL A 32 -1.53 23.15 14.31
N ARG A 33 -0.65 22.15 14.27
CA ARG A 33 0.74 22.28 14.69
C ARG A 33 1.44 23.37 13.89
N SER A 34 1.40 23.31 12.55
CA SER A 34 2.02 24.29 11.67
C SER A 34 1.56 25.71 12.01
N VAL A 35 0.24 25.94 12.07
CA VAL A 35 -0.31 27.26 12.38
C VAL A 35 0.18 27.79 13.74
N LEU A 36 0.21 26.93 14.76
CA LEU A 36 0.66 27.35 16.10
C LEU A 36 2.17 27.59 16.14
N GLU A 37 2.98 26.70 15.57
CA GLU A 37 4.44 26.82 15.55
C GLU A 37 4.92 28.02 14.70
N ASP A 38 4.27 28.31 13.58
CA ASP A 38 4.53 29.48 12.73
C ASP A 38 4.26 30.81 13.48
N HIS A 39 3.38 30.78 14.51
CA HIS A 39 3.11 31.92 15.38
C HIS A 39 3.79 31.77 16.76
N TRP A 40 4.80 30.91 16.85
CA TRP A 40 5.54 30.66 18.09
C TRP A 40 4.66 30.23 19.28
N ARG A 41 3.55 29.53 18.98
CA ARG A 41 2.65 28.98 20.01
C ARG A 41 3.04 27.54 20.29
N ILE A 42 2.89 27.10 21.53
CA ILE A 42 3.16 25.71 21.91
C ILE A 42 2.00 24.86 21.43
N TYR A 43 2.32 23.89 20.55
CA TYR A 43 1.38 22.85 20.18
C TYR A 43 1.33 21.74 21.22
N THR A 44 0.14 21.43 21.71
CA THR A 44 -0.07 20.33 22.66
C THR A 44 -1.22 19.45 22.19
N MET A 45 -0.92 18.16 22.04
CA MET A 45 -1.91 17.13 21.70
C MET A 45 -2.04 16.14 22.86
N LEU A 46 -3.26 15.80 23.22
CA LEU A 46 -3.60 14.71 24.13
C LEU A 46 -4.21 13.58 23.34
N LYS A 47 -3.53 12.43 23.33
CA LYS A 47 -4.02 11.22 22.72
C LYS A 47 -4.93 10.50 23.72
N LEU A 48 -6.17 10.25 23.32
CA LEU A 48 -7.20 9.60 24.13
C LEU A 48 -7.63 8.33 23.43
N ASP A 49 -7.34 7.18 24.01
CA ASP A 49 -7.75 5.86 23.54
C ASP A 49 -8.33 5.04 24.71
N GLU A 50 -8.82 3.85 24.42
CA GLU A 50 -9.44 2.94 25.42
C GLU A 50 -8.44 2.51 26.51
N VAL A 51 -7.14 2.59 26.25
CA VAL A 51 -6.05 2.23 27.16
C VAL A 51 -5.43 3.48 27.81
N SER A 52 -5.94 4.68 27.51
CA SER A 52 -5.34 5.92 27.96
C SER A 52 -5.30 6.06 29.46
N ASN A 53 -4.11 6.19 30.00
CA ASN A 53 -3.88 6.49 31.40
C ASN A 53 -3.98 8.02 31.62
N LEU A 54 -4.89 8.46 32.49
CA LEU A 54 -5.01 9.85 32.90
C LEU A 54 -3.70 10.45 33.45
N GLY A 55 -2.78 9.61 33.92
CA GLY A 55 -1.44 10.03 34.36
C GLY A 55 -0.64 10.68 33.24
N ALA A 56 -0.63 10.09 32.05
CA ALA A 56 0.08 10.63 30.89
C ALA A 56 -0.50 12.00 30.47
N ALA A 57 -1.82 12.11 30.41
CA ALA A 57 -2.49 13.39 30.13
C ALA A 57 -2.16 14.47 31.17
N ARG A 58 -2.17 14.12 32.46
CA ARG A 58 -1.79 15.05 33.54
C ARG A 58 -0.34 15.50 33.43
N ILE A 59 0.59 14.60 33.07
CA ILE A 59 2.00 14.97 32.89
C ILE A 59 2.14 15.95 31.72
N ARG A 60 1.50 15.69 30.58
CA ARG A 60 1.52 16.60 29.43
C ARG A 60 0.95 17.99 29.75
N LEU A 61 -0.18 18.06 30.49
CA LEU A 61 -0.77 19.30 30.90
C LEU A 61 0.15 20.09 31.88
N ARG A 62 0.77 19.40 32.83
CA ARG A 62 1.74 20.04 33.76
C ARG A 62 2.98 20.54 33.02
N SER A 63 3.49 19.77 32.04
CA SER A 63 4.59 20.20 31.18
C SER A 63 4.23 21.42 30.35
N LEU A 64 3.01 21.47 29.80
CA LEU A 64 2.51 22.64 29.08
C LEU A 64 2.46 23.88 29.98
N LEU A 65 1.87 23.76 31.16
CA LEU A 65 1.81 24.86 32.12
C LEU A 65 3.19 25.35 32.54
N ALA A 66 4.13 24.45 32.78
CA ALA A 66 5.51 24.78 33.10
C ALA A 66 6.23 25.48 31.94
N ALA A 67 5.98 25.04 30.72
CA ALA A 67 6.53 25.65 29.51
C ALA A 67 5.95 27.07 29.29
N LEU A 68 4.65 27.23 29.46
CA LEU A 68 4.00 28.54 29.33
C LEU A 68 4.52 29.56 30.36
N ALA A 69 4.76 29.10 31.60
CA ALA A 69 5.31 29.95 32.68
C ALA A 69 6.77 30.39 32.44
N ARG A 70 7.54 29.63 31.66
CA ARG A 70 8.97 29.90 31.36
C ARG A 70 9.20 30.53 29.99
N ARG A 71 8.15 30.66 29.21
CA ARG A 71 8.24 31.12 27.84
C ARG A 71 8.73 32.55 27.75
N GLN A 72 9.81 32.75 26.99
CA GLN A 72 10.24 34.07 26.54
C GLN A 72 9.92 34.17 25.03
N PRO A 73 9.43 35.30 24.53
CA PRO A 73 9.27 35.52 23.10
C PRO A 73 10.62 35.36 22.44
N PRO A 74 10.69 34.68 21.28
CA PRO A 74 11.96 34.49 20.57
C PRO A 74 12.50 35.86 20.09
N ALA A 75 13.81 35.99 20.09
CA ALA A 75 14.50 37.14 19.52
C ALA A 75 14.53 37.14 17.96
N PHE A 76 13.85 36.17 17.32
CA PHE A 76 13.93 35.91 15.91
C PHE A 76 12.54 35.62 15.33
N GLU A 77 12.19 36.27 14.22
CA GLU A 77 10.97 35.96 13.48
C GLU A 77 11.24 34.71 12.61
N PRO A 78 10.31 33.73 12.58
CA PRO A 78 10.49 32.58 11.71
C PRO A 78 10.51 33.01 10.25
N GLU A 79 11.49 32.57 9.49
CA GLU A 79 11.41 32.62 8.05
C GLU A 79 10.20 31.80 7.62
N GLY A 80 9.16 32.46 7.14
CA GLY A 80 7.99 31.79 6.61
C GLY A 80 8.39 30.84 5.51
N PHE A 81 7.69 29.70 5.40
CA PHE A 81 7.85 28.67 4.34
C PHE A 81 7.46 29.22 2.95
N THR A 82 8.07 30.35 2.53
CA THR A 82 7.61 31.14 1.37
C THR A 82 8.18 30.68 0.05
N ASP A 83 9.28 29.93 0.02
CA ASP A 83 9.90 29.53 -1.25
C ASP A 83 10.09 28.01 -1.31
N ARG A 84 9.04 27.31 -1.75
CA ARG A 84 9.09 25.87 -1.94
C ARG A 84 9.64 25.58 -3.33
N PRO A 85 10.69 24.75 -3.45
CA PRO A 85 11.20 24.37 -4.75
C PRO A 85 10.12 23.56 -5.51
N HIS A 86 9.80 24.03 -6.72
CA HIS A 86 8.82 23.38 -7.60
C HIS A 86 9.53 22.54 -8.66
N PHE A 87 8.93 21.42 -9.03
CA PHE A 87 9.37 20.64 -10.16
C PHE A 87 9.01 21.38 -11.48
N THR A 88 10.01 21.92 -12.16
CA THR A 88 9.86 22.72 -13.37
C THR A 88 10.19 21.91 -14.64
N ARG A 89 10.03 22.54 -15.82
CA ARG A 89 10.45 21.91 -17.09
C ARG A 89 11.96 21.73 -17.18
N GLU A 90 12.73 22.58 -16.52
CA GLU A 90 14.18 22.48 -16.41
C GLU A 90 14.56 21.29 -15.54
N CYS A 91 13.89 21.13 -14.38
CA CYS A 91 14.04 19.93 -13.54
C CYS A 91 13.73 18.65 -14.33
N LYS A 92 12.67 18.63 -15.14
CA LYS A 92 12.34 17.48 -16.00
C LYS A 92 13.49 17.10 -16.94
N ALA A 93 14.21 18.09 -17.49
CA ALA A 93 15.29 17.86 -18.44
C ALA A 93 16.59 17.38 -17.75
N GLN A 94 16.87 17.84 -16.54
CA GLN A 94 18.16 17.67 -15.87
C GLN A 94 18.11 16.73 -14.68
N HIS A 95 17.04 16.77 -13.87
CA HIS A 95 17.00 16.04 -12.61
C HIS A 95 16.78 14.54 -12.77
N THR A 96 17.39 13.78 -11.89
CA THR A 96 16.95 12.42 -11.57
C THR A 96 15.74 12.49 -10.65
N ILE A 97 14.68 11.76 -10.98
CA ILE A 97 13.46 11.71 -10.17
C ILE A 97 13.50 10.44 -9.32
N LEU A 98 13.66 10.59 -8.02
CA LEU A 98 13.54 9.49 -7.08
C LEU A 98 12.06 9.24 -6.78
N ALA A 99 11.61 8.00 -6.91
CA ALA A 99 10.27 7.58 -6.51
C ALA A 99 10.40 6.39 -5.55
N PRO A 100 9.66 6.40 -4.40
CA PRO A 100 9.78 5.31 -3.44
C PRO A 100 9.24 4.00 -4.01
N GLN A 101 9.82 2.88 -3.60
CA GLN A 101 9.28 1.58 -3.92
C GLN A 101 8.02 1.32 -3.09
N LEU A 102 7.00 0.70 -3.70
CA LEU A 102 5.81 0.20 -3.00
C LEU A 102 5.62 -1.29 -3.29
N ALA A 103 5.54 -1.67 -4.55
CA ALA A 103 5.36 -3.04 -5.01
C ALA A 103 6.47 -3.35 -6.02
N PRO A 104 7.50 -4.14 -5.68
CA PRO A 104 8.72 -4.28 -6.49
C PRO A 104 8.46 -4.62 -7.96
N ILE A 105 7.60 -5.59 -8.23
CA ILE A 105 7.30 -6.05 -9.60
C ILE A 105 6.61 -4.95 -10.41
N HIS A 106 5.60 -4.32 -9.83
CA HIS A 106 4.80 -3.28 -10.49
C HIS A 106 5.63 -2.02 -10.73
N PHE A 107 6.41 -1.63 -9.72
CA PHE A 107 7.21 -0.42 -9.80
C PHE A 107 8.37 -0.54 -10.78
N ALA A 108 8.95 -1.73 -10.95
CA ALA A 108 9.93 -1.98 -12.02
C ALA A 108 9.35 -1.73 -13.43
N LEU A 109 8.07 -2.05 -13.67
CA LEU A 109 7.40 -1.77 -14.93
C LEU A 109 6.91 -0.32 -15.04
N PHE A 110 6.46 0.31 -13.94
CA PHE A 110 6.11 1.73 -13.92
C PHE A 110 7.33 2.62 -14.18
N GLU A 111 8.50 2.27 -13.64
CA GLU A 111 9.76 2.94 -13.98
C GLU A 111 10.01 2.91 -15.48
N THR A 112 9.81 1.76 -16.13
CA THR A 112 9.94 1.60 -17.58
C THR A 112 8.95 2.51 -18.34
N VAL A 113 7.69 2.59 -17.87
CA VAL A 113 6.70 3.51 -18.46
C VAL A 113 7.18 4.96 -18.35
N LEU A 114 7.57 5.41 -17.17
CA LEU A 114 7.98 6.80 -16.94
C LEU A 114 9.21 7.17 -17.78
N ARG A 115 10.19 6.28 -17.86
CA ARG A 115 11.40 6.47 -18.70
C ARG A 115 11.07 6.58 -20.19
N LYS A 116 10.14 5.76 -20.70
CA LYS A 116 9.64 5.84 -22.08
C LYS A 116 9.08 7.23 -22.42
N TYR A 117 8.48 7.92 -21.46
CA TYR A 117 7.92 9.27 -21.64
C TYR A 117 8.91 10.40 -21.26
N GLY A 118 10.19 10.08 -21.17
CA GLY A 118 11.27 11.05 -21.03
C GLY A 118 11.49 11.55 -19.59
N TYR A 119 11.01 10.83 -18.57
CA TYR A 119 11.33 11.11 -17.18
C TYR A 119 12.52 10.26 -16.74
N ARG A 120 13.54 10.84 -16.12
CA ARG A 120 14.70 10.12 -15.57
C ARG A 120 14.35 9.54 -14.19
N VAL A 121 13.36 8.67 -14.13
CA VAL A 121 12.92 8.08 -12.87
C VAL A 121 13.84 6.96 -12.44
N VAL A 122 14.12 6.91 -11.16
CA VAL A 122 14.78 5.81 -10.46
C VAL A 122 13.92 5.40 -9.28
N ILE A 123 13.60 4.12 -9.24
CA ILE A 123 12.97 3.50 -8.07
C ILE A 123 14.08 2.76 -7.34
N PRO A 124 14.48 3.22 -6.13
CA PRO A 124 15.52 2.56 -5.37
C PRO A 124 15.18 1.10 -5.09
N PRO A 125 16.17 0.23 -4.87
CA PRO A 125 15.93 -1.14 -4.45
C PRO A 125 15.19 -1.18 -3.11
N THR A 126 14.71 -2.35 -2.73
CA THR A 126 14.06 -2.55 -1.42
C THR A 126 14.98 -2.04 -0.32
N PRO A 127 14.49 -1.12 0.54
CA PRO A 127 15.30 -0.55 1.61
C PRO A 127 15.67 -1.60 2.66
N GLU A 128 16.67 -1.28 3.45
CA GLU A 128 17.10 -2.08 4.61
C GLU A 128 16.53 -1.51 5.91
N ARG A 129 16.64 -2.25 7.01
CA ARG A 129 16.18 -1.80 8.33
C ARG A 129 16.77 -0.44 8.73
N LYS A 130 18.04 -0.19 8.42
CA LYS A 130 18.71 1.09 8.67
C LYS A 130 18.02 2.29 8.02
N ASP A 131 17.31 2.10 6.90
CA ASP A 131 16.61 3.16 6.20
C ASP A 131 15.33 3.57 6.95
N ILE A 132 14.70 2.62 7.66
CA ILE A 132 13.60 2.92 8.60
C ILE A 132 14.12 3.79 9.75
N ASP A 133 15.32 3.50 10.28
CA ASP A 133 15.92 4.29 11.36
C ASP A 133 16.18 5.73 10.89
N VAL A 134 16.63 5.94 9.65
CA VAL A 134 16.69 7.27 9.03
C VAL A 134 15.31 7.92 8.97
N GLY A 135 14.27 7.17 8.61
CA GLY A 135 12.89 7.69 8.63
C GLY A 135 12.47 8.17 10.02
N LEU A 136 12.76 7.41 11.07
CA LEU A 136 12.45 7.74 12.46
C LEU A 136 13.25 8.94 13.00
N GLU A 137 14.41 9.23 12.42
CA GLU A 137 15.21 10.41 12.77
C GLU A 137 14.52 11.72 12.39
N TYR A 138 13.76 11.75 11.27
CA TYR A 138 13.15 12.96 10.71
C TYR A 138 11.62 12.98 10.72
N VAL A 139 11.00 11.84 10.91
CA VAL A 139 9.54 11.70 10.95
C VAL A 139 9.11 11.29 12.34
N ASN A 140 8.11 11.99 12.89
CA ASN A 140 7.55 11.63 14.17
C ASN A 140 7.08 10.17 14.16
N ASN A 141 7.41 9.41 15.20
CA ASN A 141 7.00 8.01 15.38
C ASN A 141 5.46 7.82 15.52
N ASP A 142 4.72 8.90 15.81
CA ASP A 142 3.24 8.88 15.75
C ASP A 142 2.70 8.86 14.29
N MET A 143 3.58 9.02 13.30
CA MET A 143 3.23 8.93 11.89
C MET A 143 2.95 7.46 11.50
N CYS A 144 2.11 7.24 10.48
CA CYS A 144 1.87 5.89 10.01
C CYS A 144 3.16 5.26 9.46
N TYR A 145 3.31 3.97 9.71
CA TYR A 145 4.51 3.22 9.32
C TYR A 145 4.88 3.34 7.83
N PRO A 146 3.93 3.30 6.87
CA PRO A 146 4.22 3.56 5.46
C PRO A 146 4.96 4.87 5.19
N ALA A 147 4.61 5.95 5.87
CA ALA A 147 5.30 7.23 5.71
C ALA A 147 6.75 7.16 6.20
N ILE A 148 6.99 6.50 7.33
CA ILE A 148 8.34 6.32 7.90
C ILE A 148 9.22 5.53 6.91
N VAL A 149 8.70 4.43 6.36
CA VAL A 149 9.41 3.58 5.38
C VAL A 149 9.75 4.37 4.11
N ILE A 150 8.76 5.05 3.51
CA ILE A 150 8.95 5.81 2.27
C ILE A 150 9.95 6.96 2.45
N ILE A 151 9.76 7.75 3.50
CA ILE A 151 10.61 8.92 3.75
C ILE A 151 12.02 8.47 4.14
N GLY A 152 12.13 7.42 4.93
CA GLY A 152 13.42 6.82 5.28
C GLY A 152 14.21 6.36 4.07
N GLN A 153 13.57 5.61 3.15
CA GLN A 153 14.20 5.18 1.90
C GLN A 153 14.72 6.36 1.07
N LEU A 154 13.89 7.39 0.89
CA LEU A 154 14.25 8.55 0.06
C LEU A 154 15.39 9.36 0.68
N LEU A 155 15.35 9.59 2.00
CA LEU A 155 16.43 10.30 2.70
C LEU A 155 17.73 9.50 2.73
N ALA A 156 17.67 8.17 2.92
CA ALA A 156 18.83 7.30 2.89
C ALA A 156 19.50 7.32 1.50
N GLU A 157 18.71 7.29 0.42
CA GLU A 157 19.24 7.41 -0.93
C GLU A 157 19.89 8.77 -1.21
N LEU A 158 19.31 9.89 -0.76
CA LEU A 158 19.93 11.20 -0.88
C LEU A 158 21.24 11.29 -0.08
N ARG A 159 21.26 10.75 1.15
CA ARG A 159 22.46 10.70 2.00
C ARG A 159 23.56 9.77 1.48
N SER A 160 23.23 8.83 0.60
CA SER A 160 24.19 7.88 0.04
C SER A 160 25.25 8.54 -0.84
N GLY A 161 25.05 9.79 -1.29
CA GLY A 161 25.91 10.50 -2.23
C GLY A 161 25.83 10.00 -3.68
N LYS A 162 24.94 9.04 -3.98
CA LYS A 162 24.73 8.55 -5.35
C LYS A 162 24.04 9.58 -6.24
N TYR A 163 23.28 10.49 -5.62
CA TYR A 163 22.45 11.47 -6.30
C TYR A 163 22.84 12.87 -5.84
N ASP A 164 23.05 13.77 -6.78
CA ASP A 164 23.30 15.19 -6.52
C ASP A 164 21.96 15.84 -6.10
N PRO A 165 21.82 16.36 -4.88
CA PRO A 165 20.58 16.96 -4.41
C PRO A 165 20.10 18.14 -5.26
N ASP A 166 21.02 18.91 -5.86
CA ASP A 166 20.68 20.06 -6.71
C ASP A 166 20.12 19.65 -8.07
N ASN A 167 20.36 18.40 -8.49
CA ASN A 167 19.85 17.79 -9.72
C ASN A 167 18.93 16.59 -9.43
N THR A 168 18.31 16.57 -8.25
CA THR A 168 17.37 15.51 -7.85
C THR A 168 16.01 16.11 -7.52
N SER A 169 14.96 15.40 -7.88
CA SER A 169 13.57 15.68 -7.47
C SER A 169 12.92 14.41 -6.93
N ILE A 170 11.90 14.57 -6.12
CA ILE A 170 11.17 13.41 -5.55
C ILE A 170 9.73 13.41 -6.05
N MET A 171 9.30 12.25 -6.52
CA MET A 171 7.91 11.98 -6.88
C MET A 171 7.26 11.06 -5.85
N LEU A 172 6.15 11.49 -5.26
CA LEU A 172 5.38 10.71 -4.31
C LEU A 172 4.02 10.30 -4.86
N PHE A 173 3.53 9.16 -4.38
CA PHE A 173 2.11 8.83 -4.45
C PHE A 173 1.41 9.47 -3.25
N GLN A 174 0.43 10.31 -3.54
CA GLN A 174 -0.40 10.96 -2.53
C GLN A 174 -1.86 10.66 -2.83
N THR A 175 -2.60 10.19 -1.84
CA THR A 175 -4.04 9.94 -1.97
C THR A 175 -4.82 11.16 -1.51
N CYS A 176 -6.14 11.15 -1.71
CA CYS A 176 -7.06 12.15 -1.19
C CYS A 176 -7.92 11.52 -0.10
N GLY A 177 -8.52 12.37 0.78
CA GLY A 177 -9.49 11.93 1.77
C GLY A 177 -8.90 11.74 3.15
N ALA A 178 -9.61 10.98 3.98
CA ALA A 178 -9.30 10.80 5.40
C ALA A 178 -8.20 9.76 5.64
N CYS A 179 -7.05 9.92 4.98
CA CYS A 179 -5.88 9.07 5.12
C CYS A 179 -4.63 9.93 5.30
N ARG A 180 -3.66 9.49 6.10
CA ARG A 180 -2.37 10.18 6.27
C ARG A 180 -1.59 10.34 4.97
N ALA A 181 -1.78 9.47 4.00
CA ALA A 181 -1.16 9.60 2.69
C ALA A 181 -1.50 10.92 1.97
N THR A 182 -2.56 11.61 2.37
CA THR A 182 -2.90 12.96 1.90
C THR A 182 -1.86 14.02 2.30
N ASN A 183 -1.05 13.75 3.34
CA ASN A 183 -0.10 14.70 3.91
C ASN A 183 1.39 14.30 3.71
N TYR A 184 1.67 13.22 3.00
CA TYR A 184 3.05 12.70 2.85
C TYR A 184 4.00 13.72 2.24
N MET A 185 3.56 14.55 1.28
CA MET A 185 4.41 15.58 0.68
C MET A 185 4.85 16.63 1.70
N ALA A 186 3.94 17.10 2.54
CA ALA A 186 4.27 18.11 3.56
C ALA A 186 5.24 17.54 4.62
N VAL A 187 5.04 16.29 5.02
CA VAL A 187 5.93 15.61 5.97
C VAL A 187 7.32 15.38 5.37
N LEU A 188 7.38 14.93 4.11
CA LEU A 188 8.66 14.75 3.41
C LEU A 188 9.42 16.05 3.25
N ARG A 189 8.76 17.15 2.90
CA ARG A 189 9.43 18.46 2.77
C ARG A 189 10.04 18.93 4.08
N ARG A 190 9.32 18.76 5.20
CA ARG A 190 9.88 19.05 6.53
C ARG A 190 11.08 18.16 6.84
N ALA A 191 10.98 16.87 6.52
CA ALA A 191 12.06 15.92 6.72
C ALA A 191 13.29 16.27 5.85
N LEU A 192 13.09 16.65 4.59
CA LEU A 192 14.15 17.11 3.69
C LEU A 192 14.84 18.38 4.23
N ALA A 193 14.09 19.38 4.65
CA ALA A 193 14.65 20.59 5.23
C ALA A 193 15.47 20.29 6.50
N ALA A 194 14.93 19.46 7.40
CA ALA A 194 15.65 19.05 8.62
C ALA A 194 16.89 18.20 8.31
N ALA A 195 16.88 17.44 7.22
CA ALA A 195 18.02 16.62 6.78
C ALA A 195 19.08 17.41 5.96
N GLY A 196 18.86 18.71 5.70
CA GLY A 196 19.80 19.55 4.94
C GLY A 196 19.59 19.54 3.43
N PHE A 197 18.42 19.11 2.93
CA PHE A 197 18.06 19.05 1.52
C PHE A 197 16.84 19.92 1.16
N PRO A 198 16.75 21.19 1.63
CA PRO A 198 15.54 22.02 1.40
C PRO A 198 15.30 22.35 -0.08
N GLN A 199 16.34 22.28 -0.91
CA GLN A 199 16.33 22.59 -2.35
C GLN A 199 15.68 21.50 -3.21
N VAL A 200 15.46 20.28 -2.69
CA VAL A 200 14.94 19.15 -3.46
C VAL A 200 13.45 19.31 -3.74
N PRO A 201 13.02 19.46 -5.01
CA PRO A 201 11.61 19.57 -5.36
C PRO A 201 10.84 18.28 -5.08
N VAL A 202 9.65 18.41 -4.47
CA VAL A 202 8.73 17.30 -4.23
C VAL A 202 7.41 17.55 -4.95
N PHE A 203 6.94 16.58 -5.73
CA PHE A 203 5.67 16.65 -6.45
C PHE A 203 4.91 15.33 -6.40
N ALA A 204 3.59 15.41 -6.63
CA ALA A 204 2.73 14.23 -6.62
C ALA A 204 2.60 13.61 -8.02
N PHE A 205 2.49 12.29 -8.08
CA PHE A 205 2.32 11.51 -9.31
C PHE A 205 1.12 11.96 -10.17
N HIS A 206 0.07 12.50 -9.58
CA HIS A 206 -1.08 13.03 -10.32
C HIS A 206 -0.94 14.49 -10.77
N GLY A 207 0.27 15.06 -10.68
CA GLY A 207 0.58 16.39 -11.21
C GLY A 207 0.18 17.55 -10.31
N ILE A 208 -0.13 17.31 -9.03
CA ILE A 208 -0.33 18.39 -8.07
C ILE A 208 1.02 19.07 -7.80
N GLU A 209 1.00 20.40 -7.74
CA GLU A 209 2.15 21.27 -7.47
C GLU A 209 3.27 21.23 -8.54
N THR A 210 2.93 20.89 -9.79
CA THR A 210 3.88 21.00 -10.90
C THR A 210 3.19 21.14 -12.26
N ASP A 211 3.73 21.98 -13.12
CA ASP A 211 3.34 22.11 -14.54
C ASP A 211 4.18 21.20 -15.46
N ALA A 212 5.24 20.63 -14.94
CA ALA A 212 6.23 19.86 -15.71
C ALA A 212 5.91 18.36 -15.76
N PHE A 213 5.12 17.84 -14.81
CA PHE A 213 4.66 16.46 -14.83
C PHE A 213 3.18 16.38 -15.27
N ARG A 214 2.95 15.69 -16.37
CA ARG A 214 1.60 15.52 -16.90
C ARG A 214 1.36 14.09 -17.36
N MET A 215 0.36 13.46 -16.77
CA MET A 215 -0.13 12.15 -17.21
C MET A 215 -0.84 12.27 -18.54
N THR A 216 -0.21 11.82 -19.62
CA THR A 216 -0.85 11.77 -20.95
C THR A 216 -1.70 10.52 -21.10
N LYS A 217 -2.70 10.56 -22.02
CA LYS A 217 -3.52 9.37 -22.31
C LYS A 217 -2.71 8.13 -22.72
N PRO A 218 -1.69 8.25 -23.61
CA PRO A 218 -0.83 7.11 -23.93
C PRO A 218 -0.08 6.56 -22.72
N MET A 219 0.44 7.43 -21.85
CA MET A 219 1.14 7.06 -20.64
C MET A 219 0.23 6.30 -19.65
N LEU A 220 -1.03 6.77 -19.49
CA LEU A 220 -2.04 6.04 -18.69
C LEU A 220 -2.34 4.65 -19.26
N CYS A 221 -2.44 4.52 -20.59
CA CYS A 221 -2.63 3.23 -21.24
C CYS A 221 -1.44 2.28 -21.01
N ASP A 222 -0.21 2.79 -21.09
CA ASP A 222 0.98 1.98 -20.84
C ASP A 222 1.13 1.64 -19.36
N ALA A 223 0.76 2.53 -18.44
CA ALA A 223 0.70 2.23 -17.01
C ALA A 223 -0.35 1.13 -16.70
N ALA A 224 -1.51 1.18 -17.34
CA ALA A 224 -2.53 0.13 -17.22
C ALA A 224 -2.01 -1.24 -17.74
N LYS A 225 -1.32 -1.25 -18.88
CA LYS A 225 -0.68 -2.48 -19.38
C LYS A 225 0.41 -3.00 -18.44
N ALA A 226 1.24 -2.10 -17.91
CA ALA A 226 2.30 -2.43 -16.96
C ALA A 226 1.73 -3.07 -15.69
N SER A 227 0.67 -2.49 -15.13
CA SER A 227 -0.01 -3.02 -13.95
C SER A 227 -0.55 -4.45 -14.20
N VAL A 228 -1.25 -4.66 -15.33
CA VAL A 228 -1.81 -5.98 -15.67
C VAL A 228 -0.72 -7.02 -15.96
N LEU A 229 0.38 -6.63 -16.61
CA LEU A 229 1.53 -7.53 -16.83
C LEU A 229 2.16 -7.95 -15.51
N ALA A 230 2.37 -6.99 -14.59
CA ALA A 230 2.93 -7.25 -13.27
C ALA A 230 2.03 -8.18 -12.44
N ASP A 231 0.73 -7.91 -12.38
CA ASP A 231 -0.26 -8.75 -11.71
C ASP A 231 -0.25 -10.18 -12.27
N THR A 232 -0.24 -10.32 -13.60
CA THR A 232 -0.23 -11.64 -14.24
C THR A 232 1.05 -12.41 -13.93
N LEU A 233 2.19 -11.73 -13.98
CA LEU A 233 3.50 -12.31 -13.66
C LEU A 233 3.58 -12.75 -12.19
N MET A 234 3.13 -11.89 -11.27
CA MET A 234 3.05 -12.19 -9.84
C MET A 234 2.16 -13.41 -9.55
N THR A 235 0.95 -13.43 -10.12
CA THR A 235 0.01 -14.54 -9.97
C THR A 235 0.59 -15.85 -10.45
N CYS A 236 1.20 -15.86 -11.64
CA CYS A 236 1.80 -17.07 -12.21
C CYS A 236 2.99 -17.56 -11.38
N ARG A 237 3.90 -16.65 -10.96
CA ARG A 237 5.05 -16.98 -10.13
C ARG A 237 4.63 -17.59 -8.80
N ASN A 238 3.75 -16.91 -8.06
CA ASN A 238 3.35 -17.32 -6.72
C ASN A 238 2.66 -18.69 -6.73
N ARG A 239 1.92 -18.99 -7.80
CA ARG A 239 1.24 -20.29 -7.93
C ARG A 239 2.19 -21.46 -8.21
N VAL A 240 3.27 -21.27 -8.98
CA VAL A 240 4.18 -22.36 -9.36
C VAL A 240 5.36 -22.54 -8.42
N LEU A 241 5.84 -21.45 -7.81
CA LEU A 241 7.03 -21.43 -6.98
C LEU A 241 7.06 -22.51 -5.88
N PRO A 242 5.97 -22.73 -5.09
CA PRO A 242 5.98 -23.74 -4.04
C PRO A 242 6.12 -25.17 -4.56
N TYR A 243 5.89 -25.41 -5.84
CA TYR A 243 5.81 -26.72 -6.48
C TYR A 243 6.90 -26.97 -7.52
N GLU A 244 7.82 -26.03 -7.73
CA GLU A 244 8.88 -26.18 -8.74
C GLU A 244 9.65 -27.48 -8.57
N LYS A 245 9.94 -28.19 -9.70
CA LYS A 245 10.65 -29.46 -9.68
C LYS A 245 12.13 -29.26 -9.36
N ASN A 246 12.74 -28.26 -9.98
CA ASN A 246 14.12 -27.88 -9.71
C ASN A 246 14.14 -26.51 -9.02
N PRO A 247 14.75 -26.37 -7.85
CA PRO A 247 14.83 -25.11 -7.13
C PRO A 247 15.41 -23.98 -8.00
N GLY A 248 14.72 -22.85 -8.03
CA GLY A 248 15.10 -21.66 -8.78
C GLY A 248 14.58 -21.58 -10.22
N ASP A 249 13.85 -22.59 -10.75
CA ASP A 249 13.24 -22.52 -12.07
C ASP A 249 12.19 -21.42 -12.14
N ALA A 250 11.34 -21.29 -11.13
CA ALA A 250 10.31 -20.26 -11.04
C ALA A 250 10.94 -18.86 -11.01
N ARG A 251 12.05 -18.68 -10.31
CA ARG A 251 12.78 -17.41 -10.26
C ARG A 251 13.37 -17.05 -11.62
N ARG A 252 14.05 -18.00 -12.30
CA ARG A 252 14.60 -17.77 -13.64
C ARG A 252 13.52 -17.42 -14.66
N MET A 253 12.39 -18.11 -14.59
CA MET A 253 11.24 -17.84 -15.46
C MET A 253 10.63 -16.46 -15.17
N PHE A 254 10.52 -16.09 -13.91
CA PHE A 254 10.07 -14.76 -13.49
C PHE A 254 10.98 -13.65 -14.05
N ASP A 255 12.29 -13.76 -13.83
CA ASP A 255 13.25 -12.76 -14.31
C ASP A 255 13.22 -12.63 -15.85
N HIS A 256 13.12 -13.73 -16.56
CA HIS A 256 12.96 -13.75 -18.01
C HIS A 256 11.69 -13.01 -18.47
N TRP A 257 10.54 -13.31 -17.86
CA TRP A 257 9.29 -12.68 -18.25
C TRP A 257 9.18 -11.22 -17.81
N LEU A 258 9.80 -10.85 -16.71
CA LEU A 258 9.89 -9.45 -16.29
C LEU A 258 10.60 -8.61 -17.35
N GLU A 259 11.70 -9.12 -17.90
CA GLU A 259 12.44 -8.45 -18.97
C GLU A 259 11.63 -8.37 -20.29
N ILE A 260 10.89 -9.41 -20.65
CA ILE A 260 9.97 -9.37 -21.80
C ILE A 260 8.85 -8.34 -21.57
N CYS A 261 8.32 -8.25 -20.36
CA CYS A 261 7.32 -7.25 -19.99
C CYS A 261 7.87 -5.82 -20.16
N ARG A 262 9.11 -5.54 -19.73
CA ARG A 262 9.78 -4.26 -19.96
C ARG A 262 9.84 -3.90 -21.44
N LYS A 263 10.35 -4.81 -22.27
CA LYS A 263 10.43 -4.63 -23.73
C LYS A 263 9.06 -4.40 -24.36
N THR A 264 8.05 -5.12 -23.90
CA THR A 264 6.66 -4.96 -24.34
C THR A 264 6.11 -3.57 -24.02
N ILE A 265 6.47 -2.99 -22.87
CA ILE A 265 6.08 -1.61 -22.48
C ILE A 265 6.85 -0.58 -23.31
N GLU A 266 8.15 -0.77 -23.54
CA GLU A 266 9.00 0.19 -24.27
C GLU A 266 8.56 0.36 -25.73
N GLY A 267 8.36 -0.72 -26.46
CA GLY A 267 8.14 -0.66 -27.91
C GLY A 267 6.94 -1.46 -28.43
N GLY A 268 6.26 -2.20 -27.54
CA GLY A 268 5.26 -3.17 -27.97
C GLY A 268 3.93 -2.59 -28.41
N SER A 269 3.40 -3.17 -29.49
CA SER A 269 2.04 -2.90 -29.97
C SER A 269 0.98 -3.55 -29.06
N GLY A 270 -0.28 -3.15 -29.21
CA GLY A 270 -1.38 -3.83 -28.51
C GLY A 270 -1.54 -5.32 -28.89
N ARG A 271 -1.03 -5.74 -30.06
CA ARG A 271 -0.96 -7.16 -30.45
C ARG A 271 0.13 -7.89 -29.66
N GLU A 272 1.28 -7.27 -29.51
CA GLU A 272 2.40 -7.80 -28.75
C GLU A 272 2.06 -7.92 -27.26
N TYR A 273 1.45 -6.91 -26.68
CA TYR A 273 0.94 -6.96 -25.31
C TYR A 273 0.04 -8.20 -25.06
N ARG A 274 -0.93 -8.45 -25.97
CA ARG A 274 -1.81 -9.61 -25.85
C ARG A 274 -1.06 -10.94 -26.06
N ARG A 275 -0.04 -10.93 -26.92
CA ARG A 275 0.84 -12.08 -27.15
C ARG A 275 1.67 -12.39 -25.91
N THR A 276 2.33 -11.38 -25.35
CA THR A 276 3.16 -11.50 -24.13
C THR A 276 2.38 -12.13 -22.98
N ILE A 277 1.17 -11.64 -22.69
CA ILE A 277 0.33 -12.21 -21.63
C ILE A 277 0.02 -13.69 -21.90
N ARG A 278 -0.40 -14.03 -23.12
CA ARG A 278 -0.76 -15.41 -23.46
C ARG A 278 0.42 -16.35 -23.36
N GLU A 279 1.58 -15.95 -23.89
CA GLU A 279 2.80 -16.76 -23.89
C GLU A 279 3.38 -16.89 -22.47
N MET A 280 3.34 -15.83 -21.68
CA MET A 280 3.74 -15.85 -20.27
C MET A 280 2.91 -16.85 -19.46
N VAL A 281 1.58 -16.76 -19.53
CA VAL A 281 0.70 -17.70 -18.82
C VAL A 281 0.93 -19.12 -19.28
N ALA A 282 1.05 -19.35 -20.60
CA ALA A 282 1.31 -20.68 -21.14
C ALA A 282 2.67 -21.25 -20.71
N ALA A 283 3.72 -20.42 -20.61
CA ALA A 283 5.03 -20.84 -20.14
C ALA A 283 5.01 -21.30 -18.68
N PHE A 284 4.35 -20.54 -17.79
CA PHE A 284 4.18 -20.94 -16.40
C PHE A 284 3.23 -22.15 -16.24
N ASP A 285 2.23 -22.27 -17.11
CA ASP A 285 1.32 -23.43 -17.13
C ASP A 285 2.03 -24.71 -17.55
N ALA A 286 2.97 -24.63 -18.49
CA ALA A 286 3.80 -25.75 -18.96
C ALA A 286 4.98 -26.09 -18.03
N MET A 287 5.25 -25.26 -17.01
CA MET A 287 6.39 -25.48 -16.11
C MET A 287 6.27 -26.82 -15.38
N PRO A 288 7.34 -27.66 -15.37
CA PRO A 288 7.34 -28.92 -14.62
C PRO A 288 7.22 -28.69 -13.13
N LEU A 289 6.19 -29.25 -12.52
CA LEU A 289 5.96 -29.19 -11.08
C LEU A 289 6.16 -30.57 -10.44
N ARG A 290 6.42 -30.57 -9.13
CA ARG A 290 6.41 -31.78 -8.32
C ARG A 290 4.97 -32.28 -8.19
N ASP A 291 4.79 -33.58 -8.28
CA ASP A 291 3.50 -34.22 -8.02
C ASP A 291 3.34 -34.45 -6.50
N ILE A 292 2.90 -33.40 -5.82
CA ILE A 292 2.66 -33.39 -4.37
C ILE A 292 1.27 -32.78 -4.09
N PRO A 293 0.64 -33.12 -2.98
CA PRO A 293 -0.61 -32.49 -2.58
C PRO A 293 -0.50 -30.98 -2.50
N ARG A 294 -1.64 -30.30 -2.71
CA ARG A 294 -1.67 -28.84 -2.65
C ARG A 294 -1.29 -28.36 -1.25
N LYS A 295 -0.32 -27.46 -1.19
CA LYS A 295 0.14 -26.84 0.04
C LYS A 295 -0.96 -25.96 0.67
N PRO A 296 -0.89 -25.66 1.98
CA PRO A 296 -1.79 -24.69 2.59
C PRO A 296 -1.75 -23.37 1.82
N ARG A 297 -2.92 -22.90 1.36
CA ARG A 297 -3.05 -21.61 0.68
C ARG A 297 -3.22 -20.53 1.72
N VAL A 298 -2.43 -19.44 1.59
CA VAL A 298 -2.48 -18.28 2.47
C VAL A 298 -2.68 -17.02 1.65
N GLY A 299 -3.82 -16.37 1.84
CA GLY A 299 -4.11 -15.05 1.27
C GLY A 299 -3.47 -13.95 2.11
N VAL A 300 -2.87 -12.95 1.47
CA VAL A 300 -2.29 -11.78 2.14
C VAL A 300 -3.08 -10.55 1.75
N VAL A 301 -3.82 -9.97 2.68
CA VAL A 301 -4.57 -8.73 2.50
C VAL A 301 -4.04 -7.63 3.42
N GLY A 302 -4.37 -6.38 3.17
CA GLY A 302 -3.93 -5.31 4.06
C GLY A 302 -3.75 -3.97 3.38
N GLU A 303 -3.17 -3.02 4.11
CA GLU A 303 -2.81 -1.70 3.60
C GLU A 303 -1.86 -1.83 2.43
N ILE A 304 -2.05 -1.00 1.42
CA ILE A 304 -1.44 -1.16 0.09
C ILE A 304 0.09 -1.22 0.12
N LEU A 305 0.77 -0.39 0.90
CA LEU A 305 2.23 -0.44 1.00
C LEU A 305 2.67 -1.66 1.80
N VAL A 306 2.14 -1.83 3.00
CA VAL A 306 2.54 -2.92 3.91
C VAL A 306 2.28 -4.29 3.26
N LYS A 307 1.23 -4.42 2.47
CA LYS A 307 0.90 -5.67 1.76
C LYS A 307 1.97 -6.07 0.74
N TYR A 308 2.50 -5.13 -0.05
CA TYR A 308 3.39 -5.45 -1.17
C TYR A 308 4.87 -5.15 -0.94
N HIS A 309 5.19 -4.30 0.05
CA HIS A 309 6.55 -3.84 0.27
C HIS A 309 7.30 -4.81 1.19
N PRO A 310 8.38 -5.50 0.71
CA PRO A 310 9.01 -6.58 1.45
C PRO A 310 9.50 -6.17 2.84
N LEU A 311 10.20 -5.03 2.96
CA LEU A 311 10.68 -4.56 4.27
C LEU A 311 9.52 -4.18 5.21
N ALA A 312 8.47 -3.56 4.69
CA ALA A 312 7.35 -3.09 5.52
C ALA A 312 6.54 -4.24 6.15
N ASN A 313 6.60 -5.44 5.57
CA ASN A 313 5.94 -6.65 6.08
C ASN A 313 6.91 -7.72 6.58
N ASN A 314 8.18 -7.37 6.80
CA ASN A 314 9.23 -8.29 7.24
C ASN A 314 9.35 -9.52 6.34
N HIS A 315 9.37 -9.30 5.01
CA HIS A 315 9.53 -10.36 3.98
C HIS A 315 8.48 -11.48 4.08
N LEU A 316 7.23 -11.11 4.40
CA LEU A 316 6.15 -12.05 4.68
C LEU A 316 5.95 -13.11 3.59
N GLU A 317 6.03 -12.74 2.29
CA GLU A 317 5.89 -13.73 1.20
C GLU A 317 6.98 -14.81 1.31
N GLU A 318 8.23 -14.40 1.50
CA GLU A 318 9.39 -15.30 1.61
C GLU A 318 9.28 -16.18 2.86
N GLU A 319 8.83 -15.63 3.98
CA GLU A 319 8.59 -16.36 5.23
C GLU A 319 7.48 -17.43 5.06
N LEU A 320 6.35 -17.07 4.44
CA LEU A 320 5.27 -18.02 4.17
C LEU A 320 5.68 -19.11 3.18
N GLU A 321 6.43 -18.75 2.13
CA GLU A 321 6.99 -19.69 1.16
C GLU A 321 8.00 -20.64 1.82
N GLY A 322 8.89 -20.11 2.66
CA GLY A 322 9.87 -20.88 3.45
C GLY A 322 9.21 -21.85 4.41
N GLU A 323 8.11 -21.48 5.01
CA GLU A 323 7.26 -22.34 5.86
C GLU A 323 6.38 -23.30 5.03
N GLY A 324 6.49 -23.30 3.71
CA GLY A 324 5.84 -24.27 2.84
C GLY A 324 4.38 -23.94 2.49
N ALA A 325 3.98 -22.68 2.50
CA ALA A 325 2.67 -22.23 2.04
C ALA A 325 2.65 -21.88 0.55
N GLU A 326 1.47 -21.89 -0.06
CA GLU A 326 1.18 -21.26 -1.35
C GLU A 326 0.61 -19.87 -1.07
N VAL A 327 1.36 -18.81 -1.39
CA VAL A 327 0.98 -17.43 -1.11
C VAL A 327 0.10 -16.88 -2.23
N ILE A 328 -1.02 -16.27 -1.84
CA ILE A 328 -1.96 -15.65 -2.77
C ILE A 328 -2.06 -14.16 -2.45
N MET A 329 -1.53 -13.35 -3.37
CA MET A 329 -1.59 -11.90 -3.31
C MET A 329 -2.76 -11.40 -4.14
N PRO A 330 -3.64 -10.53 -3.61
CA PRO A 330 -4.59 -9.79 -4.41
C PRO A 330 -3.90 -8.96 -5.49
N LEU A 331 -4.64 -8.58 -6.52
CA LEU A 331 -4.06 -7.85 -7.65
C LEU A 331 -3.89 -6.36 -7.33
N PHE A 332 -2.74 -5.81 -7.66
CA PHE A 332 -2.46 -4.38 -7.50
C PHE A 332 -3.38 -3.50 -8.36
N THR A 333 -3.73 -3.99 -9.55
CA THR A 333 -4.69 -3.30 -10.45
C THR A 333 -6.06 -3.11 -9.81
N ASP A 334 -6.51 -4.03 -8.94
CA ASP A 334 -7.81 -3.93 -8.27
C ASP A 334 -7.90 -2.71 -7.34
N PHE A 335 -6.78 -2.26 -6.78
CA PHE A 335 -6.73 -1.04 -5.99
C PHE A 335 -7.08 0.21 -6.81
N PHE A 336 -6.61 0.32 -8.06
CA PHE A 336 -7.00 1.44 -8.94
C PHE A 336 -8.47 1.38 -9.33
N LEU A 337 -9.01 0.17 -9.52
CA LEU A 337 -10.44 -0.01 -9.77
C LEU A 337 -11.27 0.38 -8.54
N TYR A 338 -10.80 0.03 -7.34
CA TYR A 338 -11.39 0.45 -6.07
C TYR A 338 -11.45 1.98 -5.96
N LEU A 339 -10.32 2.68 -6.16
CA LEU A 339 -10.27 4.15 -6.13
C LEU A 339 -11.26 4.79 -7.12
N ALA A 340 -11.45 4.17 -8.29
CA ALA A 340 -12.45 4.66 -9.25
C ALA A 340 -13.90 4.44 -8.77
N CYS A 341 -14.16 3.41 -7.97
CA CYS A 341 -15.48 3.16 -7.40
C CYS A 341 -15.92 4.23 -6.40
N ASP A 342 -15.00 4.93 -5.75
CA ASP A 342 -15.32 5.98 -4.77
C ASP A 342 -16.26 7.05 -5.33
N ASN A 343 -16.04 7.52 -6.55
CA ASN A 343 -16.93 8.51 -7.17
C ASN A 343 -18.31 7.95 -7.51
N ILE A 344 -18.40 6.63 -7.78
CA ILE A 344 -19.68 5.96 -8.00
C ILE A 344 -20.44 5.90 -6.68
N ILE A 345 -19.76 5.46 -5.61
CA ILE A 345 -20.35 5.33 -4.27
C ILE A 345 -20.74 6.71 -3.70
N ARG A 346 -19.87 7.72 -3.85
CA ARG A 346 -20.17 9.10 -3.45
C ARG A 346 -21.43 9.64 -4.12
N HIS A 347 -21.60 9.37 -5.41
CA HIS A 347 -22.82 9.77 -6.10
C HIS A 347 -24.05 8.99 -5.59
N ASP A 348 -23.92 7.71 -5.30
CA ASP A 348 -25.05 6.85 -4.98
C ASP A 348 -25.47 6.93 -3.49
N LEU A 349 -24.54 7.23 -2.59
CA LEU A 349 -24.76 7.29 -1.13
C LEU A 349 -24.67 8.70 -0.54
N LEU A 350 -24.01 9.64 -1.23
CA LEU A 350 -23.72 10.99 -0.75
C LEU A 350 -24.12 12.02 -1.81
N ASP A 351 -23.42 13.13 -1.88
CA ASP A 351 -23.65 14.27 -2.79
C ASP A 351 -22.68 14.34 -3.98
N GLY A 352 -22.15 13.21 -4.41
CA GLY A 352 -21.17 13.12 -5.49
C GLY A 352 -21.73 13.55 -6.85
N LYS A 353 -20.87 14.14 -7.69
CA LYS A 353 -21.25 14.63 -9.03
C LYS A 353 -21.47 13.46 -10.00
N LEU A 354 -22.57 13.51 -10.79
CA LEU A 354 -22.86 12.53 -11.85
C LEU A 354 -21.73 12.45 -12.90
N SER A 355 -21.11 13.59 -13.24
CA SER A 355 -19.99 13.62 -14.19
C SER A 355 -18.77 12.81 -13.69
N ALA A 356 -18.46 12.89 -12.38
CA ALA A 356 -17.40 12.10 -11.79
C ALA A 356 -17.73 10.60 -11.82
N LYS A 357 -18.98 10.22 -11.50
CA LYS A 357 -19.45 8.84 -11.62
C LYS A 357 -19.29 8.30 -13.05
N ILE A 358 -19.68 9.08 -14.07
CA ILE A 358 -19.54 8.68 -15.48
C ILE A 358 -18.06 8.52 -15.86
N ALA A 359 -17.21 9.48 -15.48
CA ALA A 359 -15.77 9.42 -15.72
C ALA A 359 -15.14 8.16 -15.08
N SER A 360 -15.52 7.83 -13.86
CA SER A 360 -15.07 6.62 -13.17
C SER A 360 -15.52 5.33 -13.85
N LYS A 361 -16.78 5.26 -14.33
CA LYS A 361 -17.24 4.11 -15.11
C LYS A 361 -16.45 3.92 -16.41
N ILE A 362 -16.11 5.02 -17.09
CA ILE A 362 -15.26 4.99 -18.30
C ILE A 362 -13.87 4.48 -17.93
N PHE A 363 -13.26 5.01 -16.86
CA PHE A 363 -11.95 4.56 -16.39
C PHE A 363 -11.94 3.07 -16.07
N ILE A 364 -12.91 2.57 -15.30
CA ILE A 364 -13.08 1.14 -15.00
C ILE A 364 -13.17 0.33 -16.29
N SER A 365 -13.99 0.77 -17.25
CA SER A 365 -14.16 0.06 -18.53
C SER A 365 -12.87 0.00 -19.35
N VAL A 366 -12.08 1.07 -19.35
CA VAL A 366 -10.75 1.11 -20.01
C VAL A 366 -9.79 0.17 -19.33
N LEU A 367 -9.71 0.17 -18.00
CA LEU A 367 -8.80 -0.72 -17.27
C LEU A 367 -9.19 -2.19 -17.44
N GLU A 368 -10.48 -2.50 -17.40
CA GLU A 368 -11.01 -3.85 -17.67
C GLU A 368 -10.75 -4.31 -19.13
N TYR A 369 -10.75 -3.37 -20.10
CA TYR A 369 -10.32 -3.69 -21.46
C TYR A 369 -8.87 -4.20 -21.51
N PHE A 370 -7.95 -3.56 -20.77
CA PHE A 370 -6.57 -4.02 -20.67
C PHE A 370 -6.43 -5.32 -19.87
N ARG A 371 -7.30 -5.59 -18.89
CA ARG A 371 -7.31 -6.84 -18.11
C ARG A 371 -7.86 -8.04 -18.87
N LYS A 372 -8.72 -7.82 -19.86
CA LYS A 372 -9.39 -8.90 -20.61
C LYS A 372 -8.46 -9.96 -21.20
N PRO A 373 -7.27 -9.63 -21.78
CA PRO A 373 -6.33 -10.65 -22.24
C PRO A 373 -5.79 -11.55 -21.13
N ALA A 374 -5.46 -10.97 -19.97
CA ALA A 374 -4.98 -11.71 -18.80
C ALA A 374 -6.07 -12.64 -18.25
N ARG A 375 -7.28 -12.12 -18.04
CA ARG A 375 -8.43 -12.93 -17.61
C ARG A 375 -8.64 -14.13 -18.52
N LYS A 376 -8.72 -13.92 -19.85
CA LYS A 376 -8.89 -15.01 -20.82
C LYS A 376 -7.74 -16.02 -20.86
N ALA A 377 -6.51 -15.58 -20.60
CA ALA A 377 -5.36 -16.49 -20.57
C ALA A 377 -5.39 -17.36 -19.31
N LEU A 378 -5.70 -16.76 -18.16
CA LEU A 378 -5.82 -17.45 -16.88
C LEU A 378 -7.03 -18.41 -16.85
N GLU A 379 -8.19 -18.02 -17.40
CA GLU A 379 -9.39 -18.88 -17.51
C GLU A 379 -9.14 -20.16 -18.35
N ARG A 380 -8.18 -20.13 -19.26
CA ARG A 380 -7.83 -21.28 -20.11
C ARG A 380 -6.87 -22.24 -19.44
N SER A 381 -6.21 -21.82 -18.40
CA SER A 381 -5.30 -22.65 -17.63
C SER A 381 -6.06 -23.40 -16.55
N SER A 382 -5.67 -24.63 -16.25
CA SER A 382 -6.16 -25.39 -15.11
C SER A 382 -5.44 -25.03 -13.80
N ARG A 383 -4.36 -24.25 -13.87
CA ARG A 383 -3.51 -23.92 -12.71
C ARG A 383 -3.85 -22.61 -12.06
N PHE A 384 -4.34 -21.63 -12.83
CA PHE A 384 -4.49 -20.26 -12.40
C PHE A 384 -5.96 -19.87 -12.26
N GLU A 385 -6.23 -18.97 -11.32
CA GLU A 385 -7.56 -18.37 -11.13
C GLU A 385 -7.61 -17.01 -11.84
N ALA A 386 -8.72 -16.76 -12.54
CA ALA A 386 -8.95 -15.50 -13.19
C ALA A 386 -9.45 -14.43 -12.20
N PRO A 387 -9.08 -13.14 -12.39
CA PRO A 387 -9.57 -12.06 -11.56
C PRO A 387 -11.07 -11.83 -11.76
N CYS A 388 -11.79 -11.56 -10.66
CA CYS A 388 -13.18 -11.13 -10.71
C CYS A 388 -13.31 -9.64 -11.07
N SER A 389 -14.53 -9.16 -11.32
CA SER A 389 -14.78 -7.76 -11.58
C SER A 389 -14.82 -6.96 -10.27
N ILE A 390 -14.50 -5.65 -10.35
CA ILE A 390 -14.61 -4.78 -9.18
C ILE A 390 -16.06 -4.66 -8.67
N TYR A 391 -17.06 -4.78 -9.55
CA TYR A 391 -18.45 -4.78 -9.15
C TYR A 391 -18.83 -6.03 -8.33
N GLU A 392 -18.21 -7.16 -8.63
CA GLU A 392 -18.34 -8.36 -7.80
C GLU A 392 -17.70 -8.15 -6.44
N MET A 393 -16.51 -7.53 -6.37
CA MET A 393 -15.87 -7.14 -5.10
C MET A 393 -16.79 -6.23 -4.27
N MET A 394 -17.42 -5.21 -4.88
CA MET A 394 -18.40 -4.37 -4.20
C MET A 394 -19.56 -5.19 -3.62
N ARG A 395 -20.10 -6.14 -4.40
CA ARG A 395 -21.19 -7.02 -3.96
C ARG A 395 -20.78 -7.92 -2.79
N LEU A 396 -19.55 -8.43 -2.82
CA LEU A 396 -19.01 -9.25 -1.72
C LEU A 396 -18.87 -8.43 -0.44
N ALA A 397 -18.26 -7.25 -0.50
CA ALA A 397 -18.09 -6.37 0.65
C ALA A 397 -19.43 -5.93 1.26
N SER A 398 -20.42 -5.57 0.41
CA SER A 398 -21.70 -5.03 0.85
C SER A 398 -22.54 -5.97 1.71
N ARG A 399 -22.18 -7.26 1.76
CA ARG A 399 -22.79 -8.25 2.66
C ARG A 399 -22.38 -8.06 4.12
N HIS A 400 -21.23 -7.42 4.36
CA HIS A 400 -20.59 -7.35 5.67
C HIS A 400 -20.34 -5.91 6.14
N VAL A 401 -20.04 -4.99 5.22
CA VAL A 401 -19.74 -3.59 5.53
C VAL A 401 -20.43 -2.65 4.56
N SER A 402 -20.70 -1.43 5.01
CA SER A 402 -21.18 -0.38 4.11
C SER A 402 -20.09 0.02 3.12
N LEU A 403 -20.44 0.16 1.84
CA LEU A 403 -19.56 0.71 0.81
C LEU A 403 -19.18 2.18 1.07
N GLY A 404 -19.89 2.88 1.95
CA GLY A 404 -19.53 4.21 2.43
C GLY A 404 -18.22 4.28 3.22
N ASN A 405 -17.65 3.15 3.64
CA ASN A 405 -16.29 3.06 4.19
C ASN A 405 -15.26 3.16 3.05
N MET A 406 -14.96 4.38 2.60
CA MET A 406 -14.10 4.67 1.42
C MET A 406 -12.72 5.23 1.81
N ALA A 407 -12.41 5.44 3.08
CA ALA A 407 -11.11 5.95 3.51
C ALA A 407 -10.02 4.86 3.44
N GLY A 408 -8.85 5.21 2.94
CA GLY A 408 -7.77 4.23 2.73
C GLY A 408 -8.21 3.10 1.81
N GLU A 409 -8.04 1.85 2.21
CA GLU A 409 -8.52 0.66 1.50
C GLU A 409 -10.02 0.42 1.72
N GLY A 410 -10.58 0.95 2.79
CA GLY A 410 -12.02 0.93 3.07
C GLY A 410 -12.67 -0.43 2.90
N TRP A 411 -13.87 -0.43 2.27
CA TRP A 411 -14.64 -1.65 2.00
C TRP A 411 -13.89 -2.69 1.16
N PHE A 412 -12.89 -2.26 0.38
CA PHE A 412 -12.14 -3.13 -0.50
C PHE A 412 -11.34 -4.19 0.27
N LEU A 413 -10.82 -3.85 1.44
CA LEU A 413 -10.10 -4.79 2.30
C LEU A 413 -10.99 -5.96 2.76
N THR A 414 -12.24 -5.66 3.14
CA THR A 414 -13.23 -6.70 3.45
C THR A 414 -13.56 -7.54 2.20
N ALA A 415 -13.69 -6.89 1.03
CA ALA A 415 -13.95 -7.59 -0.22
C ALA A 415 -12.83 -8.58 -0.59
N GLU A 416 -11.57 -8.20 -0.41
CA GLU A 416 -10.42 -9.09 -0.65
C GLU A 416 -10.50 -10.35 0.24
N MET A 417 -10.78 -10.19 1.53
CA MET A 417 -10.93 -11.33 2.45
C MET A 417 -12.07 -12.25 2.03
N VAL A 418 -13.26 -11.69 1.75
CA VAL A 418 -14.42 -12.48 1.33
C VAL A 418 -14.18 -13.20 0.01
N ARG A 419 -13.52 -12.52 -0.96
CA ARG A 419 -13.18 -13.13 -2.24
C ARG A 419 -12.21 -14.30 -2.09
N LEU A 420 -11.22 -14.19 -1.22
CA LEU A 420 -10.31 -15.29 -0.89
C LEU A 420 -11.06 -16.49 -0.29
N ILE A 421 -11.91 -16.24 0.70
CA ILE A 421 -12.72 -17.28 1.34
C ILE A 421 -13.62 -17.98 0.31
N ASP A 422 -14.34 -17.21 -0.51
CA ASP A 422 -15.23 -17.77 -1.57
C ASP A 422 -14.45 -18.59 -2.61
N SER A 423 -13.14 -18.33 -2.80
CA SER A 423 -12.26 -19.16 -3.63
C SER A 423 -11.63 -20.35 -2.88
N GLY A 424 -12.02 -20.57 -1.64
CA GLY A 424 -11.54 -21.65 -0.79
C GLY A 424 -10.17 -21.38 -0.14
N VAL A 425 -9.74 -20.12 -0.09
CA VAL A 425 -8.53 -19.70 0.63
C VAL A 425 -8.95 -19.26 2.03
N MET A 426 -8.95 -20.22 2.95
CA MET A 426 -9.46 -19.99 4.32
C MET A 426 -8.42 -19.37 5.25
N ASN A 427 -7.14 -19.49 4.94
CA ASN A 427 -6.07 -18.91 5.76
C ASN A 427 -5.70 -17.54 5.21
N ILE A 428 -5.85 -16.49 6.01
CA ILE A 428 -5.65 -15.10 5.57
C ILE A 428 -4.81 -14.35 6.60
N VAL A 429 -3.76 -13.70 6.13
CA VAL A 429 -3.00 -12.72 6.89
C VAL A 429 -3.52 -11.33 6.54
N CYS A 430 -4.03 -10.61 7.53
CA CYS A 430 -4.49 -9.23 7.39
C CYS A 430 -3.43 -8.29 7.96
N LEU A 431 -2.63 -7.68 7.06
CA LEU A 431 -1.55 -6.76 7.39
C LEU A 431 -2.08 -5.33 7.54
N GLN A 432 -1.66 -4.66 8.59
CA GLN A 432 -2.06 -3.27 8.80
C GLN A 432 -0.96 -2.47 9.49
N PRO A 433 -0.79 -1.18 9.13
CA PRO A 433 0.00 -0.29 9.95
C PRO A 433 -0.65 -0.14 11.32
N PHE A 434 0.15 -0.14 12.39
CA PHE A 434 -0.38 0.12 13.72
C PHE A 434 -1.10 1.47 13.76
N GLY A 435 -2.30 1.50 14.33
CA GLY A 435 -3.12 2.72 14.42
C GLY A 435 -3.73 3.20 13.10
N CYS A 436 -3.76 2.38 12.04
CA CYS A 436 -4.43 2.71 10.78
C CYS A 436 -5.95 2.57 10.92
N LEU A 437 -6.68 3.69 10.93
CA LEU A 437 -8.13 3.70 11.16
C LEU A 437 -8.93 2.88 10.13
N PRO A 438 -8.75 3.05 8.80
CA PRO A 438 -9.48 2.26 7.82
C PRO A 438 -9.28 0.76 8.00
N ASN A 439 -8.04 0.33 8.22
CA ASN A 439 -7.72 -1.08 8.41
C ASN A 439 -8.25 -1.65 9.73
N HIS A 440 -8.33 -0.83 10.78
CA HIS A 440 -8.98 -1.25 12.02
C HIS A 440 -10.48 -1.45 11.86
N ILE A 441 -11.16 -0.66 11.04
CA ILE A 441 -12.61 -0.76 10.81
C ILE A 441 -12.93 -1.93 9.87
N THR A 442 -12.38 -1.89 8.65
CA THR A 442 -12.78 -2.80 7.56
C THR A 442 -11.86 -4.00 7.35
N GLY A 443 -10.73 -4.03 8.05
CA GLY A 443 -9.83 -5.19 8.14
C GLY A 443 -10.02 -5.92 9.46
N LYS A 444 -9.33 -5.49 10.52
CA LYS A 444 -9.33 -6.16 11.82
C LYS A 444 -10.72 -6.23 12.47
N GLY A 445 -11.51 -5.15 12.34
CA GLY A 445 -12.83 -5.04 12.97
C GLY A 445 -13.87 -6.00 12.42
N VAL A 446 -13.73 -6.45 11.17
CA VAL A 446 -14.67 -7.41 10.55
C VAL A 446 -14.28 -8.88 10.75
N ILE A 447 -13.10 -9.18 11.30
CA ILE A 447 -12.58 -10.55 11.40
C ILE A 447 -13.54 -11.45 12.20
N HIS A 448 -14.11 -10.96 13.29
CA HIS A 448 -15.05 -11.73 14.11
C HIS A 448 -16.31 -12.08 13.30
N LEU A 449 -16.90 -11.09 12.64
CA LEU A 449 -18.05 -11.27 11.76
C LEU A 449 -17.77 -12.26 10.62
N LEU A 450 -16.59 -12.20 10.01
CA LEU A 450 -16.21 -13.11 8.94
C LEU A 450 -16.04 -14.55 9.46
N ARG A 451 -15.46 -14.74 10.65
CA ARG A 451 -15.34 -16.07 11.26
C ARG A 451 -16.69 -16.68 11.61
N GLU A 452 -17.65 -15.86 12.04
CA GLU A 452 -19.04 -16.33 12.27
C GLU A 452 -19.75 -16.68 10.96
N SER A 453 -19.55 -15.85 9.91
CA SER A 453 -20.17 -16.04 8.60
C SER A 453 -19.57 -17.19 7.80
N TYR A 454 -18.29 -17.48 8.02
CA TYR A 454 -17.51 -18.49 7.28
C TYR A 454 -16.76 -19.39 8.27
N PRO A 455 -17.44 -20.45 8.79
CA PRO A 455 -16.81 -21.40 9.68
C PRO A 455 -15.55 -22.03 9.05
N GLY A 456 -14.45 -22.03 9.79
CA GLY A 456 -13.14 -22.49 9.29
C GLY A 456 -12.25 -21.36 8.71
N ALA A 457 -12.73 -20.12 8.62
CA ALA A 457 -11.88 -18.99 8.23
C ALA A 457 -10.83 -18.69 9.32
N ASN A 458 -9.57 -18.92 8.96
CA ASN A 458 -8.38 -18.73 9.82
C ASN A 458 -7.70 -17.41 9.46
N ILE A 459 -8.23 -16.29 9.97
CA ILE A 459 -7.78 -14.94 9.65
C ILE A 459 -6.91 -14.42 10.80
N VAL A 460 -5.67 -14.03 10.51
CA VAL A 460 -4.72 -13.52 11.50
C VAL A 460 -4.37 -12.06 11.19
N PRO A 461 -4.76 -11.11 12.06
CA PRO A 461 -4.32 -9.72 11.91
C PRO A 461 -2.88 -9.58 12.39
N ILE A 462 -2.07 -8.85 11.61
CA ILE A 462 -0.69 -8.49 11.97
C ILE A 462 -0.53 -6.99 11.87
N ASP A 463 -0.20 -6.36 12.99
CA ASP A 463 0.14 -4.95 13.05
C ASP A 463 1.62 -4.78 12.67
N CYS A 464 1.89 -3.90 11.70
CA CYS A 464 3.22 -3.54 11.23
C CYS A 464 3.58 -2.14 11.75
N ASP A 465 4.73 -2.05 12.37
CA ASP A 465 5.24 -0.83 12.99
C ASP A 465 6.77 -0.91 13.08
N SER A 466 7.43 0.23 13.15
CA SER A 466 8.88 0.31 13.32
C SER A 466 9.39 -0.36 14.61
N GLY A 467 8.55 -0.41 15.65
CA GLY A 467 8.82 -1.05 16.95
C GLY A 467 8.27 -2.46 17.10
N SER A 468 7.56 -3.00 16.08
CA SER A 468 6.94 -4.33 16.22
C SER A 468 7.97 -5.45 16.25
N SER A 469 7.72 -6.46 17.09
CA SER A 469 8.58 -7.63 17.22
C SER A 469 8.36 -8.59 16.04
N GLU A 470 9.36 -8.75 15.19
CA GLU A 470 9.37 -9.74 14.11
C GLU A 470 9.11 -11.16 14.62
N VAL A 471 9.67 -11.50 15.78
CA VAL A 471 9.48 -12.81 16.42
C VAL A 471 8.01 -13.05 16.77
N ASN A 472 7.32 -12.03 17.29
CA ASN A 472 5.90 -12.16 17.61
C ASN A 472 5.04 -12.30 16.35
N GLN A 473 5.37 -11.58 15.30
CA GLN A 473 4.68 -11.73 14.00
C GLN A 473 4.89 -13.13 13.42
N LEU A 474 6.13 -13.61 13.40
CA LEU A 474 6.48 -14.94 12.93
C LEU A 474 5.78 -16.04 13.74
N ASN A 475 5.73 -15.92 15.07
CA ASN A 475 5.02 -16.87 15.92
C ASN A 475 3.53 -16.96 15.59
N ARG A 476 2.88 -15.83 15.30
CA ARG A 476 1.47 -15.79 14.88
C ARG A 476 1.26 -16.47 13.53
N LEU A 477 2.18 -16.27 12.58
CA LEU A 477 2.17 -16.94 11.27
C LEU A 477 2.34 -18.45 11.42
N LYS A 478 3.31 -18.90 12.22
CA LYS A 478 3.55 -20.33 12.48
C LYS A 478 2.35 -21.01 13.13
N LEU A 479 1.69 -20.32 14.07
CA LEU A 479 0.46 -20.85 14.69
C LEU A 479 -0.65 -20.99 13.64
N MET A 480 -0.86 -19.98 12.79
CA MET A 480 -1.84 -20.04 11.68
C MET A 480 -1.54 -21.21 10.73
N LEU A 481 -0.27 -21.37 10.34
CA LEU A 481 0.15 -22.44 9.43
C LEU A 481 0.04 -23.83 10.06
N THR A 482 0.20 -23.94 11.38
CA THR A 482 -0.03 -25.20 12.08
C THR A 482 -1.50 -25.64 11.96
N VAL A 483 -2.42 -24.72 12.18
CA VAL A 483 -3.87 -24.98 11.97
C VAL A 483 -4.14 -25.32 10.50
N ALA A 484 -3.59 -24.57 9.56
CA ALA A 484 -3.79 -24.80 8.14
C ALA A 484 -3.27 -26.16 7.64
N ARG A 485 -2.14 -26.63 8.17
CA ARG A 485 -1.58 -27.97 7.85
C ARG A 485 -2.45 -29.08 8.41
N GLU A 486 -2.95 -28.91 9.63
CA GLU A 486 -3.84 -29.87 10.27
C GLU A 486 -5.17 -30.03 9.50
N GLU A 487 -5.76 -28.91 9.06
CA GLU A 487 -6.97 -28.93 8.24
C GLU A 487 -6.73 -29.59 6.88
N ASN A 488 -5.60 -29.30 6.23
CA ASN A 488 -5.24 -29.94 4.96
C ASN A 488 -5.07 -31.46 5.12
N ARG A 489 -4.45 -31.90 6.22
CA ARG A 489 -4.29 -33.32 6.54
C ARG A 489 -5.64 -34.01 6.69
N ARG A 490 -6.55 -33.43 7.50
CA ARG A 490 -7.90 -33.99 7.70
C ARG A 490 -8.70 -34.09 6.41
N LYS A 491 -8.59 -33.09 5.52
CA LYS A 491 -9.23 -33.14 4.20
C LYS A 491 -8.68 -34.29 3.34
N ALA A 492 -7.36 -34.46 3.32
CA ALA A 492 -6.73 -35.54 2.57
C ALA A 492 -7.14 -36.92 3.10
N GLU A 493 -7.18 -37.11 4.41
CA GLU A 493 -7.65 -38.34 5.06
C GLU A 493 -9.12 -38.65 4.72
N SER A 494 -10.00 -37.66 4.74
CA SER A 494 -11.42 -37.79 4.36
C SER A 494 -11.60 -38.16 2.88
N GLU A 495 -10.83 -37.54 1.98
CA GLU A 495 -10.87 -37.86 0.54
C GLU A 495 -10.34 -39.29 0.22
N GLU A 496 -9.36 -39.78 0.98
CA GLU A 496 -8.89 -41.17 0.86
C GLU A 496 -9.91 -42.18 1.36
N GLU A 497 -10.61 -41.89 2.49
CA GLU A 497 -11.68 -42.72 3.02
C GLU A 497 -12.87 -42.82 2.03
N GLU A 498 -13.27 -41.70 1.41
CA GLU A 498 -14.34 -41.69 0.40
C GLU A 498 -13.95 -42.49 -0.86
N ARG A 499 -12.70 -42.40 -1.31
CA ARG A 499 -12.21 -43.19 -2.46
C ARG A 499 -12.15 -44.68 -2.15
N SER A 500 -11.70 -45.05 -0.97
CA SER A 500 -11.63 -46.46 -0.54
C SER A 500 -13.01 -47.05 -0.34
N GLY A 501 -13.98 -46.29 0.18
CA GLY A 501 -15.38 -46.70 0.33
C GLY A 501 -16.13 -46.94 -1.00
N GLN A 502 -15.77 -46.17 -2.06
CA GLN A 502 -16.35 -46.34 -3.39
C GLN A 502 -15.78 -47.55 -4.17
N HIS A 503 -14.63 -48.09 -3.77
CA HIS A 503 -14.03 -49.28 -4.37
C HIS A 503 -14.50 -50.57 -3.68
N SER A 504 -15.21 -50.48 -2.56
CA SER A 504 -15.70 -51.61 -1.77
C SER A 504 -17.22 -51.84 -1.89
N ALA A 505 -17.93 -51.03 -2.67
CA ALA A 505 -19.33 -51.15 -3.03
C ALA A 505 -19.49 -51.45 -4.51
#